data_949dd9b9821c7656ba3411de8f49f2c9
#
_entry.id   949dd9b9821c7656ba3411de8f49f2c9
#
_cell.length_a   1.000
_cell.length_b   1.000
_cell.length_c   1.000
_cell.angle_alpha   90.00
_cell.angle_beta   90.00
_cell.angle_gamma   90.00
#
_symmetry.space_group_name_H-M   'P 1'
#
loop_
_entity.id
_entity.type
_entity.pdbx_description
1 polymer ?
#
loop_
_entity_poly.entity_id
_entity_poly.type
_entity_poly.pdbx_seq_one_letter_code
_entity_poly.pdbx_strand_id
1 'polypeptide(L)'
;ADWLEDITVMPSKATGEGAIITTETLPQHLTFDETDVAREGTRLKMNPPIRYANDRETLWRQLKAGTIQCIATDHAPHTLEAKALGFPGAPSGMPGVETSLAVMLTHAKDGACSLEDVVHWMASGVADCYNMVGKGRLEEGGDGDVILVDMEHAHPVLDENTWTRVGWSPFRGRELVGWTQVTVVAGVPVFERTPETGHKGRVLVQPGAVGEPIVMTPWR
;
A
#
# COMPACT_ATOMS: atom_id res chain seq x y z
N ALA A 1 18.26 6.95 -0.62
CA ALA A 1 17.92 5.63 -1.21
C ALA A 1 19.10 5.01 -1.95
N ASP A 2 20.04 5.80 -2.52
CA ASP A 2 21.16 5.27 -3.34
C ASP A 2 22.11 4.35 -2.56
N TRP A 3 22.29 4.54 -1.27
CA TRP A 3 23.09 3.67 -0.40
C TRP A 3 22.47 2.26 -0.17
N LEU A 4 21.20 2.06 -0.50
CA LEU A 4 20.54 0.74 -0.37
C LEU A 4 21.14 -0.31 -1.31
N GLU A 5 21.64 0.11 -2.47
CA GLU A 5 22.27 -0.80 -3.43
C GLU A 5 23.49 -1.48 -2.83
N ASP A 6 24.23 -0.75 -1.98
CA ASP A 6 25.48 -1.25 -1.37
C ASP A 6 25.24 -2.20 -0.19
N ILE A 7 24.04 -2.19 0.42
CA ILE A 7 23.75 -2.99 1.63
C ILE A 7 22.73 -4.10 1.42
N THR A 8 22.20 -4.27 0.21
CA THR A 8 21.14 -5.24 -0.09
C THR A 8 21.56 -6.70 0.21
N VAL A 9 22.87 -6.99 0.15
CA VAL A 9 23.42 -8.29 0.55
C VAL A 9 24.63 -8.07 1.46
N MET A 10 24.48 -8.35 2.74
CA MET A 10 25.57 -8.30 3.71
C MET A 10 25.91 -9.70 4.24
N PRO A 11 27.19 -10.05 4.40
CA PRO A 11 27.56 -11.32 5.03
C PRO A 11 27.04 -11.39 6.46
N SER A 12 26.32 -12.46 6.78
CA SER A 12 25.91 -12.74 8.16
C SER A 12 27.13 -13.05 9.02
N LYS A 13 27.28 -12.37 10.15
CA LYS A 13 28.36 -12.67 11.12
C LYS A 13 28.14 -14.02 11.82
N ALA A 14 26.92 -14.55 11.81
CA ALA A 14 26.56 -15.78 12.51
C ALA A 14 26.76 -17.04 11.66
N THR A 15 26.51 -16.97 10.35
CA THR A 15 26.50 -18.15 9.47
C THR A 15 27.55 -18.10 8.37
N GLY A 16 28.16 -16.95 8.13
CA GLY A 16 29.06 -16.72 6.97
C GLY A 16 28.34 -16.63 5.62
N GLU A 17 27.01 -16.79 5.59
CA GLU A 17 26.18 -16.63 4.42
C GLU A 17 25.70 -15.19 4.30
N GLY A 18 25.39 -14.73 3.08
CA GLY A 18 24.86 -13.39 2.84
C GLY A 18 23.47 -13.22 3.50
N ALA A 19 23.31 -12.20 4.33
CA ALA A 19 21.98 -11.81 4.80
C ALA A 19 21.18 -11.18 3.67
N ILE A 20 19.94 -11.64 3.45
CA ILE A 20 19.01 -11.02 2.52
C ILE A 20 18.34 -9.85 3.26
N ILE A 21 18.52 -8.64 2.75
CA ILE A 21 17.87 -7.44 3.23
C ILE A 21 16.84 -7.02 2.19
N THR A 22 15.57 -6.98 2.59
CA THR A 22 14.50 -6.46 1.75
C THR A 22 14.09 -5.08 2.24
N THR A 23 13.61 -4.24 1.32
CA THR A 23 13.19 -2.87 1.60
C THR A 23 11.83 -2.62 0.99
N GLU A 24 11.09 -1.69 1.62
CA GLU A 24 9.75 -1.31 1.16
C GLU A 24 9.61 0.21 1.07
N THR A 25 8.67 0.67 0.27
CA THR A 25 8.25 2.08 0.21
C THR A 25 6.74 2.17 0.34
N LEU A 26 6.23 3.39 0.39
CA LEU A 26 4.82 3.66 0.68
C LEU A 26 4.19 4.49 -0.44
N PRO A 27 2.90 4.29 -0.78
CA PRO A 27 2.20 5.10 -1.78
C PRO A 27 2.28 6.60 -1.50
N GLN A 28 2.23 7.02 -0.23
CA GLN A 28 2.33 8.41 0.17
C GLN A 28 3.71 9.02 -0.12
N HIS A 29 4.81 8.27 0.02
CA HIS A 29 6.16 8.74 -0.36
C HIS A 29 6.37 8.79 -1.88
N LEU A 30 5.62 8.00 -2.63
CA LEU A 30 5.63 7.99 -4.10
C LEU A 30 4.71 9.07 -4.70
N THR A 31 3.85 9.70 -3.87
CA THR A 31 2.82 10.63 -4.34
C THR A 31 3.05 12.06 -3.86
N PHE A 32 3.38 12.25 -2.58
CA PHE A 32 3.49 13.57 -1.96
C PHE A 32 4.93 14.06 -1.89
N ASP A 33 5.07 15.39 -1.78
CA ASP A 33 6.34 16.07 -1.50
C ASP A 33 6.15 17.21 -0.49
N GLU A 34 7.20 18.01 -0.27
CA GLU A 34 7.19 19.12 0.69
C GLU A 34 6.13 20.17 0.39
N THR A 35 5.72 20.34 -0.87
CA THR A 35 4.69 21.32 -1.26
C THR A 35 3.31 20.85 -0.81
N ASP A 36 3.06 19.53 -0.87
CA ASP A 36 1.85 18.91 -0.32
C ASP A 36 1.83 19.05 1.21
N VAL A 37 2.96 18.80 1.88
CA VAL A 37 3.07 18.97 3.34
C VAL A 37 2.81 20.42 3.76
N ALA A 38 3.30 21.39 2.99
CA ALA A 38 3.06 22.80 3.26
C ALA A 38 1.57 23.16 3.13
N ARG A 39 0.83 22.52 2.20
CA ARG A 39 -0.59 22.73 1.97
C ARG A 39 -1.47 22.01 2.99
N GLU A 40 -1.21 20.72 3.22
CA GLU A 40 -2.04 19.84 4.05
C GLU A 40 -1.65 19.81 5.53
N GLY A 41 -0.47 20.35 5.85
CA GLY A 41 0.04 20.45 7.22
C GLY A 41 0.23 19.08 7.89
N THR A 42 -0.21 19.01 9.13
CA THR A 42 -0.03 17.81 9.97
C THR A 42 -0.80 16.58 9.53
N ARG A 43 -1.79 16.71 8.64
CA ARG A 43 -2.42 15.54 7.99
C ARG A 43 -1.38 14.66 7.29
N LEU A 44 -0.35 15.27 6.68
CA LEU A 44 0.76 14.56 6.04
C LEU A 44 1.98 14.36 6.95
N LYS A 45 1.86 14.66 8.26
CA LYS A 45 2.93 14.34 9.22
C LYS A 45 3.00 12.84 9.45
N MET A 46 4.13 12.25 9.08
CA MET A 46 4.43 10.83 9.27
C MET A 46 5.92 10.61 9.58
N ASN A 47 6.30 9.39 9.86
CA ASN A 47 7.68 9.01 10.09
C ASN A 47 7.96 7.63 9.41
N PRO A 48 8.91 7.55 8.47
CA PRO A 48 9.77 8.62 7.93
C PRO A 48 8.96 9.75 7.29
N PRO A 49 9.42 11.02 7.38
CA PRO A 49 8.65 12.13 6.86
C PRO A 49 8.67 12.20 5.33
N ILE A 50 7.59 12.74 4.76
CA ILE A 50 7.56 13.15 3.36
C ILE A 50 8.60 14.24 3.15
N ARG A 51 9.42 14.08 2.11
CA ARG A 51 10.56 14.94 1.80
C ARG A 51 10.38 15.63 0.46
N TYR A 52 11.48 15.95 -0.21
CA TYR A 52 11.54 16.73 -1.43
C TYR A 52 11.13 15.94 -2.66
N ALA A 53 10.76 16.63 -3.74
CA ALA A 53 10.38 16.00 -4.99
C ALA A 53 11.47 15.07 -5.56
N ASN A 54 12.76 15.43 -5.42
CA ASN A 54 13.86 14.58 -5.86
C ASN A 54 14.01 13.29 -5.03
N ASP A 55 13.61 13.28 -3.76
CA ASP A 55 13.55 12.05 -2.96
C ASP A 55 12.46 11.11 -3.49
N ARG A 56 11.28 11.66 -3.83
CA ARG A 56 10.19 10.91 -4.47
C ARG A 56 10.64 10.29 -5.80
N GLU A 57 11.30 11.06 -6.66
CA GLU A 57 11.84 10.58 -7.93
C GLU A 57 12.88 9.46 -7.73
N THR A 58 13.73 9.59 -6.70
CA THR A 58 14.70 8.55 -6.34
C THR A 58 14.01 7.28 -5.87
N LEU A 59 12.96 7.37 -5.03
CA LEU A 59 12.18 6.20 -4.61
C LEU A 59 11.54 5.48 -5.81
N TRP A 60 10.97 6.22 -6.75
CA TRP A 60 10.43 5.65 -7.99
C TRP A 60 11.51 4.93 -8.81
N ARG A 61 12.69 5.52 -8.94
CA ARG A 61 13.81 4.90 -9.64
C ARG A 61 14.26 3.60 -8.98
N GLN A 62 14.40 3.61 -7.65
CA GLN A 62 14.82 2.44 -6.86
C GLN A 62 13.77 1.33 -6.86
N LEU A 63 12.49 1.67 -6.81
CA LEU A 63 11.39 0.71 -6.91
C LEU A 63 11.40 0.01 -8.28
N LYS A 64 11.54 0.78 -9.37
CA LYS A 64 11.63 0.23 -10.73
C LYS A 64 12.90 -0.58 -10.98
N ALA A 65 13.99 -0.25 -10.31
CA ALA A 65 15.26 -0.99 -10.39
C ALA A 65 15.25 -2.29 -9.55
N GLY A 66 14.21 -2.52 -8.71
CA GLY A 66 14.12 -3.67 -7.83
C GLY A 66 14.99 -3.56 -6.57
N THR A 67 15.64 -2.42 -6.32
CA THR A 67 16.36 -2.14 -5.06
C THR A 67 15.37 -2.03 -3.89
N ILE A 68 14.16 -1.52 -4.16
CA ILE A 68 13.00 -1.60 -3.28
C ILE A 68 12.09 -2.69 -3.85
N GLN A 69 11.76 -3.70 -3.05
CA GLN A 69 11.09 -4.90 -3.53
C GLN A 69 9.56 -4.83 -3.46
N CYS A 70 9.02 -4.09 -2.50
CA CYS A 70 7.57 -4.07 -2.32
C CYS A 70 7.04 -2.73 -1.79
N ILE A 71 5.72 -2.63 -1.81
CA ILE A 71 4.98 -1.48 -1.30
C ILE A 71 4.21 -1.92 -0.06
N ALA A 72 4.44 -1.19 1.04
CA ALA A 72 3.69 -1.28 2.27
C ALA A 72 2.78 -0.04 2.44
N THR A 73 2.04 0.07 3.54
CA THR A 73 1.12 1.20 3.77
C THR A 73 1.51 2.07 4.95
N ASP A 74 2.23 1.53 5.92
CA ASP A 74 2.46 2.18 7.23
C ASP A 74 1.15 2.77 7.79
N HIS A 75 0.08 1.96 7.79
CA HIS A 75 -1.25 2.38 8.23
C HIS A 75 -1.24 2.68 9.73
N ALA A 76 -1.05 3.93 10.09
CA ALA A 76 -0.99 4.43 11.47
C ALA A 76 -2.01 5.58 11.65
N PRO A 77 -3.32 5.29 11.71
CA PRO A 77 -4.37 6.30 11.76
C PRO A 77 -4.42 7.02 13.12
N HIS A 78 -4.56 8.34 13.06
CA HIS A 78 -4.83 9.21 14.21
C HIS A 78 -6.07 10.05 13.92
N THR A 79 -6.79 10.46 14.96
CA THR A 79 -7.98 11.30 14.80
C THR A 79 -7.63 12.69 14.25
N LEU A 80 -8.58 13.36 13.61
CA LEU A 80 -8.35 14.72 13.10
C LEU A 80 -8.05 15.71 14.23
N GLU A 81 -8.62 15.52 15.42
CA GLU A 81 -8.35 16.34 16.61
C GLU A 81 -6.88 16.19 17.02
N ALA A 82 -6.34 14.97 17.04
CA ALA A 82 -4.93 14.74 17.34
C ALA A 82 -4.02 15.33 16.26
N LYS A 83 -4.41 15.22 14.98
CA LYS A 83 -3.66 15.84 13.88
C LYS A 83 -3.72 17.37 13.92
N ALA A 84 -4.78 17.97 14.48
CA ALA A 84 -4.94 19.42 14.60
C ALA A 84 -4.05 20.07 15.67
N LEU A 85 -3.30 19.31 16.48
CA LEU A 85 -2.37 19.84 17.47
C LEU A 85 -1.18 20.64 16.87
N GLY A 86 -1.03 20.60 15.54
CA GLY A 86 0.04 21.31 14.85
C GLY A 86 1.42 20.66 15.04
N PHE A 87 2.44 21.21 14.34
CA PHE A 87 3.82 20.81 14.55
C PHE A 87 4.39 21.50 15.81
N PRO A 88 5.16 20.79 16.66
CA PRO A 88 5.54 19.39 16.60
C PRO A 88 4.53 18.45 17.29
N GLY A 89 3.47 18.95 17.92
CA GLY A 89 2.59 18.25 18.83
C GLY A 89 1.73 17.13 18.20
N ALA A 90 1.32 17.30 16.96
CA ALA A 90 0.54 16.28 16.26
C ALA A 90 1.33 14.96 16.13
N PRO A 91 0.68 13.79 16.32
CA PRO A 91 1.33 12.49 16.14
C PRO A 91 1.70 12.25 14.68
N SER A 92 2.77 11.47 14.45
CA SER A 92 3.16 10.97 13.14
C SER A 92 2.30 9.76 12.75
N GLY A 93 1.88 9.69 11.49
CA GLY A 93 1.08 8.61 10.95
C GLY A 93 -0.21 9.09 10.28
N MET A 94 -0.72 8.27 9.38
CA MET A 94 -1.94 8.52 8.59
C MET A 94 -2.59 7.21 8.17
N PRO A 95 -3.92 7.19 7.84
CA PRO A 95 -4.54 6.02 7.25
C PRO A 95 -4.03 5.81 5.82
N GLY A 96 -3.74 4.56 5.42
CA GLY A 96 -3.19 4.23 4.10
C GLY A 96 -3.79 2.98 3.44
N VAL A 97 -4.25 1.99 4.21
CA VAL A 97 -4.67 0.67 3.70
C VAL A 97 -5.74 0.75 2.62
N GLU A 98 -6.79 1.55 2.82
CA GLU A 98 -7.94 1.58 1.91
C GLU A 98 -7.64 2.14 0.54
N THR A 99 -6.69 3.08 0.46
CA THR A 99 -6.40 3.83 -0.77
C THR A 99 -5.14 3.37 -1.48
N SER A 100 -4.30 2.57 -0.82
CA SER A 100 -2.98 2.20 -1.32
C SER A 100 -3.01 1.60 -2.73
N LEU A 101 -3.90 0.63 -2.97
CA LEU A 101 -4.01 -0.01 -4.29
C LEU A 101 -4.52 0.98 -5.34
N ALA A 102 -5.59 1.73 -5.06
CA ALA A 102 -6.14 2.69 -6.02
C ALA A 102 -5.14 3.81 -6.34
N VAL A 103 -4.34 4.26 -5.39
CA VAL A 103 -3.25 5.22 -5.62
C VAL A 103 -2.22 4.65 -6.59
N MET A 104 -1.76 3.42 -6.38
CA MET A 104 -0.76 2.80 -7.24
C MET A 104 -1.31 2.48 -8.64
N LEU A 105 -2.55 2.02 -8.74
CA LEU A 105 -3.22 1.81 -10.03
C LEU A 105 -3.47 3.12 -10.78
N THR A 106 -3.71 4.22 -10.07
CA THR A 106 -3.78 5.57 -10.68
C THR A 106 -2.41 5.97 -11.23
N HIS A 107 -1.32 5.74 -10.49
CA HIS A 107 0.03 5.96 -11.02
C HIS A 107 0.32 5.11 -12.26
N ALA A 108 -0.19 3.87 -12.32
CA ALA A 108 -0.05 3.04 -13.52
C ALA A 108 -0.86 3.61 -14.70
N LYS A 109 -2.09 4.07 -14.48
CA LYS A 109 -2.91 4.72 -15.51
C LYS A 109 -2.25 5.99 -16.03
N ASP A 110 -1.59 6.75 -15.17
CA ASP A 110 -0.86 7.97 -15.52
C ASP A 110 0.50 7.68 -16.18
N GLY A 111 0.88 6.41 -16.37
CA GLY A 111 2.10 5.99 -17.06
C GLY A 111 3.37 6.03 -16.21
N ALA A 112 3.24 6.18 -14.89
CA ALA A 112 4.39 6.14 -13.99
C ALA A 112 4.97 4.72 -13.86
N CYS A 113 4.16 3.68 -14.01
CA CYS A 113 4.55 2.26 -13.99
C CYS A 113 3.53 1.44 -14.80
N SER A 114 3.75 0.12 -14.93
CA SER A 114 2.78 -0.79 -15.55
C SER A 114 1.81 -1.40 -14.50
N LEU A 115 0.76 -2.06 -14.96
CA LEU A 115 -0.12 -2.83 -14.07
C LEU A 115 0.62 -4.03 -13.46
N GLU A 116 1.47 -4.67 -14.23
CA GLU A 116 2.31 -5.78 -13.80
C GLU A 116 3.28 -5.35 -12.69
N ASP A 117 3.83 -4.13 -12.78
CA ASP A 117 4.65 -3.57 -11.71
C ASP A 117 3.85 -3.44 -10.41
N VAL A 118 2.63 -2.91 -10.47
CA VAL A 118 1.76 -2.77 -9.28
C VAL A 118 1.44 -4.14 -8.68
N VAL A 119 1.09 -5.13 -9.51
CA VAL A 119 0.84 -6.51 -9.06
C VAL A 119 2.10 -7.10 -8.43
N HIS A 120 3.27 -6.88 -9.03
CA HIS A 120 4.52 -7.34 -8.45
C HIS A 120 4.77 -6.68 -7.09
N TRP A 121 4.77 -5.37 -7.00
CA TRP A 121 5.11 -4.65 -5.77
C TRP A 121 4.11 -4.82 -4.63
N MET A 122 2.84 -5.10 -4.92
CA MET A 122 1.78 -5.18 -3.91
C MET A 122 1.23 -6.60 -3.66
N ALA A 123 1.66 -7.60 -4.44
CA ALA A 123 1.24 -8.99 -4.28
C ALA A 123 2.44 -9.94 -4.35
N SER A 124 2.97 -10.27 -5.54
CA SER A 124 4.01 -11.30 -5.66
C SER A 124 5.32 -10.91 -4.96
N GLY A 125 5.77 -9.67 -5.09
CA GLY A 125 6.97 -9.18 -4.41
C GLY A 125 6.84 -9.18 -2.89
N VAL A 126 5.64 -8.86 -2.36
CA VAL A 126 5.35 -8.99 -0.92
C VAL A 126 5.43 -10.45 -0.49
N ALA A 127 4.80 -11.35 -1.25
CA ALA A 127 4.84 -12.79 -0.94
C ALA A 127 6.27 -13.33 -0.96
N ASP A 128 7.10 -12.89 -1.89
CA ASP A 128 8.52 -13.25 -1.97
C ASP A 128 9.32 -12.67 -0.78
N CYS A 129 9.12 -11.39 -0.45
CA CYS A 129 9.79 -10.75 0.69
C CYS A 129 9.50 -11.43 2.02
N TYR A 130 8.31 -11.96 2.21
CA TYR A 130 7.90 -12.60 3.46
C TYR A 130 7.83 -14.12 3.36
N ASN A 131 8.25 -14.70 2.23
CA ASN A 131 8.26 -16.15 1.97
C ASN A 131 6.90 -16.81 2.26
N MET A 132 5.82 -16.18 1.77
CA MET A 132 4.44 -16.61 1.96
C MET A 132 4.08 -17.75 1.01
N VAL A 133 3.58 -18.85 1.55
CA VAL A 133 3.16 -20.01 0.75
C VAL A 133 1.76 -19.78 0.18
N GLY A 134 1.57 -20.05 -1.12
CA GLY A 134 0.27 -20.00 -1.78
C GLY A 134 -0.30 -18.60 -2.04
N LYS A 135 0.46 -17.53 -1.77
CA LYS A 135 0.01 -16.14 -1.88
C LYS A 135 0.69 -15.37 -3.00
N GLY A 136 0.06 -14.27 -3.39
CA GLY A 136 0.62 -13.26 -4.28
C GLY A 136 0.60 -13.58 -5.77
N ARG A 137 0.09 -14.76 -6.17
CA ARG A 137 0.02 -15.22 -7.57
C ARG A 137 -1.29 -15.93 -7.86
N LEU A 138 -1.73 -15.86 -9.13
CA LEU A 138 -2.84 -16.66 -9.66
C LEU A 138 -2.24 -17.87 -10.38
N GLU A 139 -2.14 -18.99 -9.69
CA GLU A 139 -1.58 -20.24 -10.20
C GLU A 139 -2.31 -21.45 -9.63
N GLU A 140 -2.22 -22.60 -10.31
CA GLU A 140 -2.79 -23.86 -9.81
C GLU A 140 -2.14 -24.26 -8.48
N GLY A 141 -2.97 -24.55 -7.48
CA GLY A 141 -2.53 -24.89 -6.12
C GLY A 141 -2.27 -23.68 -5.21
N GLY A 142 -2.38 -22.46 -5.73
CA GLY A 142 -2.39 -21.25 -4.93
C GLY A 142 -3.72 -21.02 -4.22
N ASP A 143 -3.72 -20.12 -3.25
CA ASP A 143 -4.94 -19.72 -2.54
C ASP A 143 -5.88 -18.94 -3.47
N GLY A 144 -7.18 -19.15 -3.32
CA GLY A 144 -8.23 -18.47 -4.08
C GLY A 144 -8.48 -17.03 -3.60
N ASP A 145 -7.44 -16.25 -3.42
CA ASP A 145 -7.50 -14.85 -3.02
C ASP A 145 -7.40 -13.96 -4.25
N VAL A 146 -8.48 -13.29 -4.59
CA VAL A 146 -8.59 -12.50 -5.83
C VAL A 146 -9.29 -11.18 -5.55
N ILE A 147 -8.84 -10.12 -6.21
CA ILE A 147 -9.55 -8.84 -6.28
C ILE A 147 -9.90 -8.52 -7.73
N LEU A 148 -11.06 -7.93 -7.93
CA LEU A 148 -11.45 -7.30 -9.19
C LEU A 148 -11.43 -5.79 -8.99
N VAL A 149 -10.81 -5.07 -9.92
CA VAL A 149 -10.68 -3.61 -9.86
C VAL A 149 -11.29 -2.95 -11.09
N ASP A 150 -11.82 -1.75 -10.92
CA ASP A 150 -12.33 -0.92 -12.02
C ASP A 150 -11.26 0.11 -12.42
N MET A 151 -10.69 -0.06 -13.61
CA MET A 151 -9.69 0.85 -14.17
C MET A 151 -10.29 1.96 -15.06
N GLU A 152 -11.59 1.87 -15.36
CA GLU A 152 -12.26 2.80 -16.28
C GLU A 152 -12.77 4.06 -15.58
N HIS A 153 -13.40 3.88 -14.42
CA HIS A 153 -14.07 4.96 -13.72
C HIS A 153 -13.20 5.52 -12.58
N ALA A 154 -12.93 6.81 -12.67
CA ALA A 154 -12.28 7.53 -11.58
C ALA A 154 -13.34 8.01 -10.56
N HIS A 155 -12.98 7.91 -9.28
CA HIS A 155 -13.81 8.39 -8.18
C HIS A 155 -12.97 9.19 -7.20
N PRO A 156 -13.51 10.29 -6.65
CA PRO A 156 -12.81 11.07 -5.64
C PRO A 156 -12.72 10.29 -4.32
N VAL A 157 -11.61 10.44 -3.63
CA VAL A 157 -11.47 9.99 -2.25
C VAL A 157 -12.28 10.92 -1.35
N LEU A 158 -13.35 10.40 -0.76
CA LEU A 158 -14.23 11.15 0.15
C LEU A 158 -14.11 10.57 1.56
N ASP A 159 -13.93 11.45 2.55
CA ASP A 159 -13.77 11.05 3.96
C ASP A 159 -15.00 10.25 4.46
N GLU A 160 -16.21 10.60 4.04
CA GLU A 160 -17.47 9.90 4.39
C GLU A 160 -17.57 8.48 3.84
N ASN A 161 -16.79 8.14 2.81
CA ASN A 161 -16.77 6.81 2.22
C ASN A 161 -15.69 5.89 2.80
N THR A 162 -14.89 6.38 3.74
CA THR A 162 -13.84 5.58 4.35
C THR A 162 -14.38 4.57 5.36
N TRP A 163 -13.73 3.40 5.45
CA TRP A 163 -13.97 2.37 6.46
C TRP A 163 -13.11 2.56 7.70
N THR A 164 -12.00 3.30 7.59
CA THR A 164 -11.15 3.60 8.73
C THR A 164 -11.91 4.32 9.83
N ARG A 165 -11.72 3.91 11.08
CA ARG A 165 -12.42 4.49 12.23
C ARG A 165 -12.14 5.98 12.44
N VAL A 166 -11.04 6.49 11.90
CA VAL A 166 -10.69 7.92 12.01
C VAL A 166 -11.41 8.80 11.00
N GLY A 167 -12.10 8.20 9.99
CA GLY A 167 -13.01 8.89 9.09
C GLY A 167 -12.35 9.92 8.17
N TRP A 168 -11.09 9.70 7.74
CA TRP A 168 -10.40 10.57 6.82
C TRP A 168 -9.30 9.84 6.04
N SER A 169 -8.86 10.44 4.92
CA SER A 169 -7.74 9.97 4.12
C SER A 169 -6.76 11.10 3.78
N PRO A 170 -5.44 10.85 3.74
CA PRO A 170 -4.46 11.82 3.24
C PRO A 170 -4.64 12.12 1.75
N PHE A 171 -5.32 11.25 1.01
CA PHE A 171 -5.60 11.39 -0.42
C PHE A 171 -6.95 12.07 -0.72
N ARG A 172 -7.64 12.60 0.30
CA ARG A 172 -8.94 13.25 0.18
C ARG A 172 -8.99 14.22 -1.01
N GLY A 173 -10.04 14.11 -1.81
CA GLY A 173 -10.31 14.95 -2.98
C GLY A 173 -9.53 14.58 -4.23
N ARG A 174 -8.59 13.61 -4.17
CA ARG A 174 -7.93 13.09 -5.36
C ARG A 174 -8.85 12.13 -6.10
N GLU A 175 -8.89 12.25 -7.41
CA GLU A 175 -9.56 11.31 -8.31
C GLU A 175 -8.67 10.10 -8.49
N LEU A 176 -9.14 8.91 -8.11
CA LEU A 176 -8.40 7.66 -8.24
C LEU A 176 -9.19 6.66 -9.08
N VAL A 177 -8.48 5.83 -9.86
CA VAL A 177 -9.01 4.64 -10.53
C VAL A 177 -8.57 3.36 -9.80
N GLY A 178 -8.94 2.20 -10.31
CA GLY A 178 -8.50 0.94 -9.72
C GLY A 178 -9.16 0.61 -8.38
N TRP A 179 -10.34 1.18 -8.13
CA TRP A 179 -11.09 0.85 -6.94
C TRP A 179 -11.55 -0.60 -6.97
N THR A 180 -11.31 -1.31 -5.86
CA THR A 180 -11.74 -2.70 -5.70
C THR A 180 -13.25 -2.83 -5.82
N GLN A 181 -13.72 -3.63 -6.77
CA GLN A 181 -15.15 -3.95 -6.96
C GLN A 181 -15.55 -5.21 -6.21
N VAL A 182 -14.69 -6.22 -6.20
CA VAL A 182 -14.91 -7.48 -5.48
C VAL A 182 -13.62 -7.91 -4.81
N THR A 183 -13.72 -8.40 -3.59
CA THR A 183 -12.66 -9.13 -2.90
C THR A 183 -13.13 -10.54 -2.61
N VAL A 184 -12.31 -11.51 -3.02
CA VAL A 184 -12.49 -12.93 -2.75
C VAL A 184 -11.35 -13.39 -1.84
N VAL A 185 -11.66 -14.12 -0.78
CA VAL A 185 -10.69 -14.73 0.14
C VAL A 185 -10.99 -16.22 0.23
N ALA A 186 -9.99 -17.07 -0.02
CA ALA A 186 -10.14 -18.52 -0.04
C ALA A 186 -11.32 -18.98 -0.91
N GLY A 187 -11.53 -18.34 -2.05
CA GLY A 187 -12.64 -18.65 -2.98
C GLY A 187 -14.00 -18.08 -2.57
N VAL A 188 -14.12 -17.36 -1.46
CA VAL A 188 -15.38 -16.79 -0.96
C VAL A 188 -15.40 -15.28 -1.16
N PRO A 189 -16.42 -14.70 -1.86
CA PRO A 189 -16.58 -13.26 -1.95
C PRO A 189 -16.83 -12.66 -0.55
N VAL A 190 -16.00 -11.69 -0.15
CA VAL A 190 -16.07 -11.07 1.18
C VAL A 190 -16.43 -9.59 1.14
N PHE A 191 -16.27 -8.97 -0.02
CA PHE A 191 -16.58 -7.55 -0.23
C PHE A 191 -17.05 -7.34 -1.66
N GLU A 192 -18.00 -6.41 -1.83
CA GLU A 192 -18.42 -5.93 -3.15
C GLU A 192 -18.65 -4.42 -3.14
N ARG A 193 -18.46 -3.81 -4.32
CA ARG A 193 -18.85 -2.44 -4.62
C ARG A 193 -19.66 -2.46 -5.92
N THR A 194 -20.90 -2.03 -5.82
CA THR A 194 -21.85 -1.98 -6.92
C THR A 194 -22.53 -0.61 -6.94
N PRO A 195 -23.26 -0.25 -8.01
CA PRO A 195 -24.06 0.98 -8.01
C PRO A 195 -25.00 1.09 -6.82
N GLU A 196 -25.56 -0.02 -6.34
CA GLU A 196 -26.49 -0.06 -5.21
C GLU A 196 -25.79 0.14 -3.86
N THR A 197 -24.55 -0.36 -3.71
CA THR A 197 -23.75 -0.19 -2.48
C THR A 197 -22.98 1.14 -2.45
N GLY A 198 -22.92 1.85 -3.59
CA GLY A 198 -22.19 3.09 -3.75
C GLY A 198 -20.66 2.94 -3.57
N HIS A 199 -19.97 4.07 -3.47
CA HIS A 199 -18.50 4.12 -3.40
C HIS A 199 -17.91 3.47 -2.14
N LYS A 200 -18.68 3.37 -1.05
CA LYS A 200 -18.21 2.69 0.16
C LYS A 200 -18.15 1.18 0.00
N GLY A 201 -19.04 0.61 -0.81
CA GLY A 201 -19.15 -0.84 -0.96
C GLY A 201 -19.78 -1.50 0.27
N ARG A 202 -19.81 -2.83 0.28
CA ARG A 202 -20.44 -3.65 1.31
C ARG A 202 -19.59 -4.86 1.66
N VAL A 203 -19.43 -5.14 2.95
CA VAL A 203 -18.87 -6.41 3.45
C VAL A 203 -19.94 -7.49 3.40
N LEU A 204 -19.62 -8.65 2.85
CA LEU A 204 -20.56 -9.76 2.58
C LEU A 204 -20.54 -10.83 3.67
N VAL A 205 -19.50 -10.87 4.50
CA VAL A 205 -19.28 -11.92 5.50
C VAL A 205 -19.07 -11.31 6.89
N GLN A 206 -19.31 -12.11 7.92
CA GLN A 206 -18.97 -11.69 9.29
C GLN A 206 -17.45 -11.74 9.50
N PRO A 207 -16.87 -10.86 10.31
CA PRO A 207 -15.46 -10.92 10.67
C PRO A 207 -15.06 -12.30 11.20
N GLY A 208 -13.95 -12.85 10.68
CA GLY A 208 -13.45 -14.17 11.08
C GLY A 208 -14.17 -15.37 10.45
N ALA A 209 -15.11 -15.15 9.53
CA ALA A 209 -15.84 -16.24 8.86
C ALA A 209 -15.03 -16.92 7.74
N VAL A 210 -14.00 -16.26 7.23
CA VAL A 210 -13.21 -16.71 6.07
C VAL A 210 -11.75 -16.35 6.28
N GLY A 211 -10.87 -17.16 5.71
CA GLY A 211 -9.43 -16.98 5.75
C GLY A 211 -8.76 -17.90 6.75
N GLU A 212 -7.56 -18.32 6.41
CA GLU A 212 -6.67 -19.14 7.23
C GLU A 212 -5.42 -18.32 7.59
N PRO A 213 -4.73 -18.64 8.68
CA PRO A 213 -3.44 -18.02 8.99
C PRO A 213 -2.44 -18.19 7.85
N ILE A 214 -1.76 -17.12 7.48
CA ILE A 214 -0.72 -17.18 6.43
C ILE A 214 0.43 -18.05 6.91
N VAL A 215 0.82 -19.01 6.08
CA VAL A 215 2.01 -19.82 6.32
C VAL A 215 3.21 -19.13 5.68
N MET A 216 4.22 -18.86 6.50
CA MET A 216 5.53 -18.36 6.08
C MET A 216 6.58 -19.43 6.33
N THR A 217 7.40 -19.72 5.32
CA THR A 217 8.52 -20.65 5.52
C THR A 217 9.77 -19.87 5.95
N PRO A 218 10.64 -20.46 6.81
CA PRO A 218 11.90 -19.84 7.15
C PRO A 218 12.76 -19.60 5.90
N TRP A 219 13.51 -18.52 5.89
CA TRP A 219 14.54 -18.30 4.89
C TRP A 219 15.60 -19.40 5.00
N ARG A 220 15.95 -20.01 3.86
CA ARG A 220 16.99 -21.04 3.78
C ARG A 220 18.33 -20.39 3.53
#